data_5faa361871ef86100a63e24018b03597
#
_entry.id   5faa361871ef86100a63e24018b03597
#
_cell.length_a   1.000
_cell.length_b   1.000
_cell.length_c   1.000
_cell.angle_alpha   90.00
_cell.angle_beta   90.00
_cell.angle_gamma   90.00
#
_symmetry.space_group_name_H-M   'P 1'
#
loop_
_entity.id
_entity.type
_entity.pdbx_description
1 polymer ?
#
loop_
_entity_poly.entity_id
_entity_poly.type
_entity_poly.pdbx_seq_one_letter_code
_entity_poly.pdbx_strand_id
1 'polypeptide(L)'
;MDNTVIKIQDAVVSYREDVALQGVSLEVRKGEFIGIIGPNGAGKTTLLTIVNGLGKLVHGQAWVLGSRLNGRNSSNLRKRIGYVAQVERIDPRLPINVRETVMVGCYGRLGLFRRPTRAQWKTVDEVLEMVGMAHLSRRPIGHLSGGEYQRAAIARALIQQPEIFLLDEPTASIDKKAQGEILSLIQLIHKEYHTTTLFVTHDLRTLPSTCQRLILMKDGKIWQQGNPESMLREDVLTQLYGAPISVPTEIAPVWT
;
A
#
# COMPACT_ATOMS: atom_id res chain seq x y z
N MET A 1 21.83 -14.88 5.61
CA MET A 1 20.60 -15.37 4.94
C MET A 1 20.01 -14.20 4.18
N ASP A 2 19.67 -14.38 2.93
CA ASP A 2 19.06 -13.34 2.10
C ASP A 2 17.69 -12.98 2.69
N ASN A 3 17.53 -11.75 3.19
CA ASN A 3 16.32 -11.26 3.86
C ASN A 3 15.36 -10.59 2.85
N THR A 4 15.55 -10.86 1.55
CA THR A 4 14.77 -10.29 0.46
C THR A 4 13.38 -10.94 0.39
N VAL A 5 12.33 -10.13 0.53
CA VAL A 5 10.92 -10.60 0.45
C VAL A 5 10.23 -10.21 -0.86
N ILE A 6 10.75 -9.22 -1.58
CA ILE A 6 10.31 -8.85 -2.93
C ILE A 6 11.56 -8.73 -3.79
N LYS A 7 11.57 -9.42 -4.93
CA LYS A 7 12.59 -9.31 -5.95
C LYS A 7 11.93 -9.23 -7.31
N ILE A 8 12.18 -8.14 -8.02
CA ILE A 8 11.69 -7.89 -9.38
C ILE A 8 12.91 -7.71 -10.26
N GLN A 9 12.94 -8.34 -11.44
CA GLN A 9 14.03 -8.28 -12.40
C GLN A 9 13.46 -7.98 -13.77
N ASP A 10 13.90 -6.86 -14.34
CA ASP A 10 13.60 -6.37 -15.70
C ASP A 10 12.10 -6.42 -16.05
N ALA A 11 11.25 -6.03 -15.09
CA ALA A 11 9.81 -6.11 -15.24
C ALA A 11 9.30 -5.11 -16.28
N VAL A 12 8.63 -5.63 -17.30
CA VAL A 12 7.88 -4.86 -18.28
C VAL A 12 6.40 -5.22 -18.15
N VAL A 13 5.56 -4.19 -18.02
CA VAL A 13 4.10 -4.32 -17.98
C VAL A 13 3.49 -3.41 -19.03
N SER A 14 2.56 -3.95 -19.81
CA SER A 14 1.80 -3.19 -20.79
C SER A 14 0.30 -3.42 -20.59
N TYR A 15 -0.48 -2.37 -20.74
CA TYR A 15 -1.93 -2.40 -20.78
C TYR A 15 -2.37 -1.93 -22.17
N ARG A 16 -2.84 -2.87 -23.00
CA ARG A 16 -3.11 -2.61 -24.43
C ARG A 16 -1.85 -2.12 -25.14
N GLU A 17 -1.84 -0.86 -25.62
CA GLU A 17 -0.71 -0.25 -26.34
C GLU A 17 0.24 0.54 -25.42
N ASP A 18 -0.20 0.84 -24.17
CA ASP A 18 0.58 1.66 -23.22
C ASP A 18 1.50 0.80 -22.37
N VAL A 19 2.79 1.11 -22.38
CA VAL A 19 3.80 0.48 -21.52
C VAL A 19 3.83 1.19 -20.17
N ALA A 20 3.29 0.54 -19.15
CA ALA A 20 3.20 1.09 -17.79
C ALA A 20 4.48 0.91 -16.97
N LEU A 21 5.27 -0.16 -17.22
CA LEU A 21 6.60 -0.35 -16.64
C LEU A 21 7.59 -0.79 -17.72
N GLN A 22 8.82 -0.25 -17.65
CA GLN A 22 9.85 -0.38 -18.68
C GLN A 22 11.17 -0.90 -18.06
N GLY A 23 11.27 -2.22 -17.79
CA GLY A 23 12.49 -2.84 -17.30
C GLY A 23 12.79 -2.49 -15.82
N VAL A 24 11.76 -2.51 -14.96
CA VAL A 24 11.91 -2.20 -13.54
C VAL A 24 12.58 -3.36 -12.80
N SER A 25 13.66 -3.06 -12.07
CA SER A 25 14.32 -3.99 -11.15
C SER A 25 14.31 -3.42 -9.74
N LEU A 26 13.89 -4.24 -8.75
CA LEU A 26 13.74 -3.83 -7.36
C LEU A 26 13.94 -5.01 -6.41
N GLU A 27 14.68 -4.79 -5.33
CA GLU A 27 14.76 -5.71 -4.20
C GLU A 27 14.29 -5.00 -2.92
N VAL A 28 13.47 -5.70 -2.12
CA VAL A 28 12.94 -5.20 -0.85
C VAL A 28 13.23 -6.21 0.24
N ARG A 29 13.77 -5.73 1.36
CA ARG A 29 14.09 -6.55 2.53
C ARG A 29 12.88 -6.68 3.46
N LYS A 30 12.83 -7.76 4.22
CA LYS A 30 11.82 -7.98 5.24
C LYS A 30 11.83 -6.85 6.28
N GLY A 31 10.65 -6.32 6.60
CA GLY A 31 10.49 -5.26 7.59
C GLY A 31 10.92 -3.87 7.09
N GLU A 32 11.25 -3.70 5.82
CA GLU A 32 11.59 -2.40 5.25
C GLU A 32 10.34 -1.56 4.98
N PHE A 33 10.41 -0.26 5.30
CA PHE A 33 9.40 0.72 4.91
C PHE A 33 9.91 1.54 3.73
N ILE A 34 9.26 1.39 2.58
CA ILE A 34 9.64 2.06 1.34
C ILE A 34 8.55 3.04 0.92
N GLY A 35 8.94 4.29 0.70
CA GLY A 35 8.11 5.28 0.00
C GLY A 35 8.34 5.19 -1.52
N ILE A 36 7.27 5.28 -2.29
CA ILE A 36 7.31 5.32 -3.75
C ILE A 36 6.64 6.60 -4.20
N ILE A 37 7.39 7.49 -4.82
CA ILE A 37 6.90 8.80 -5.27
C ILE A 37 7.20 9.01 -6.76
N GLY A 38 6.46 9.92 -7.38
CA GLY A 38 6.63 10.27 -8.80
C GLY A 38 5.34 10.86 -9.38
N PRO A 39 5.40 11.43 -10.59
CA PRO A 39 4.23 12.01 -11.25
C PRO A 39 3.14 10.98 -11.53
N ASN A 40 1.93 11.47 -11.84
CA ASN A 40 0.84 10.60 -12.29
C ASN A 40 1.25 9.90 -13.58
N GLY A 41 0.87 8.61 -13.70
CA GLY A 41 1.28 7.78 -14.84
C GLY A 41 2.70 7.19 -14.74
N ALA A 42 3.49 7.50 -13.71
CA ALA A 42 4.86 6.97 -13.56
C ALA A 42 4.94 5.44 -13.31
N GLY A 43 3.82 4.73 -13.18
CA GLY A 43 3.79 3.28 -12.98
C GLY A 43 3.75 2.82 -11.52
N LYS A 44 3.56 3.72 -10.54
CA LYS A 44 3.56 3.42 -9.10
C LYS A 44 2.54 2.33 -8.71
N THR A 45 1.27 2.52 -9.04
CA THR A 45 0.20 1.53 -8.83
C THR A 45 0.50 0.22 -9.56
N THR A 46 1.02 0.28 -10.78
CA THR A 46 1.39 -0.90 -11.57
C THR A 46 2.48 -1.71 -10.84
N LEU A 47 3.47 -1.06 -10.24
CA LEU A 47 4.49 -1.72 -9.44
C LEU A 47 3.87 -2.46 -8.24
N LEU A 48 2.92 -1.84 -7.52
CA LEU A 48 2.20 -2.52 -6.43
C LEU A 48 1.36 -3.71 -6.95
N THR A 49 0.75 -3.58 -8.13
CA THR A 49 -0.05 -4.69 -8.71
C THR A 49 0.80 -5.89 -9.11
N ILE A 50 2.07 -5.70 -9.51
CA ILE A 50 3.00 -6.83 -9.67
C ILE A 50 3.21 -7.51 -8.32
N VAL A 51 3.56 -6.76 -7.27
CA VAL A 51 3.87 -7.34 -5.96
C VAL A 51 2.70 -8.16 -5.41
N ASN A 52 1.44 -7.72 -5.59
CA ASN A 52 0.26 -8.47 -5.14
C ASN A 52 -0.19 -9.56 -6.12
N GLY A 53 0.53 -9.76 -7.23
CA GLY A 53 0.24 -10.80 -8.21
C GLY A 53 -1.03 -10.58 -9.04
N LEU A 54 -1.51 -9.34 -9.16
CA LEU A 54 -2.58 -8.92 -10.09
C LEU A 54 -2.02 -8.45 -11.43
N GLY A 55 -0.84 -7.81 -11.40
CA GLY A 55 -0.15 -7.36 -12.61
C GLY A 55 0.41 -8.54 -13.42
N LYS A 56 0.28 -8.47 -14.74
CA LYS A 56 0.87 -9.45 -15.66
C LYS A 56 2.16 -8.89 -16.24
N LEU A 57 3.27 -9.61 -16.05
CA LEU A 57 4.53 -9.29 -16.69
C LEU A 57 4.47 -9.70 -18.18
N VAL A 58 4.85 -8.78 -19.06
CA VAL A 58 5.12 -9.06 -20.47
C VAL A 58 6.54 -9.59 -20.62
N HIS A 59 7.48 -9.03 -19.85
CA HIS A 59 8.87 -9.45 -19.76
C HIS A 59 9.37 -9.35 -18.32
N GLY A 60 10.47 -10.04 -18.01
CA GLY A 60 11.08 -10.04 -16.70
C GLY A 60 10.51 -11.10 -15.76
N GLN A 61 10.89 -11.04 -14.50
CA GLN A 61 10.51 -11.99 -13.47
C GLN A 61 10.28 -11.28 -12.14
N ALA A 62 9.42 -11.84 -11.30
CA ALA A 62 9.22 -11.35 -9.94
C ALA A 62 9.06 -12.51 -8.96
N TRP A 63 9.64 -12.33 -7.77
CA TRP A 63 9.50 -13.24 -6.62
C TRP A 63 8.97 -12.43 -5.46
N VAL A 64 8.00 -12.99 -4.76
CA VAL A 64 7.42 -12.40 -3.55
C VAL A 64 7.32 -13.47 -2.49
N LEU A 65 7.83 -13.18 -1.28
CA LEU A 65 7.89 -14.11 -0.17
C LEU A 65 8.51 -15.48 -0.56
N GLY A 66 9.60 -15.44 -1.33
CA GLY A 66 10.33 -16.60 -1.82
C GLY A 66 9.66 -17.37 -2.97
N SER A 67 8.47 -16.97 -3.41
CA SER A 67 7.73 -17.64 -4.49
C SER A 67 7.79 -16.81 -5.77
N ARG A 68 8.20 -17.43 -6.89
CA ARG A 68 8.13 -16.79 -8.21
C ARG A 68 6.67 -16.53 -8.57
N LEU A 69 6.35 -15.29 -8.94
CA LEU A 69 5.01 -14.91 -9.36
C LEU A 69 4.66 -15.61 -10.68
N ASN A 70 3.56 -16.34 -10.65
CA ASN A 70 2.91 -16.92 -11.81
C ASN A 70 1.40 -16.96 -11.55
N GLY A 71 0.59 -17.13 -12.59
CA GLY A 71 -0.87 -17.13 -12.44
C GLY A 71 -1.43 -18.17 -11.47
N ARG A 72 -0.66 -19.24 -11.16
CA ARG A 72 -1.11 -20.34 -10.30
C ARG A 72 -0.93 -20.05 -8.81
N ASN A 73 0.13 -19.34 -8.40
CA ASN A 73 0.43 -19.11 -6.98
C ASN A 73 0.00 -17.72 -6.45
N SER A 74 -0.37 -16.80 -7.34
CA SER A 74 -0.75 -15.43 -6.97
C SER A 74 -1.90 -15.36 -5.96
N SER A 75 -2.87 -16.29 -6.03
CA SER A 75 -3.97 -16.36 -5.08
C SER A 75 -3.52 -16.67 -3.65
N ASN A 76 -2.57 -17.59 -3.47
CA ASN A 76 -2.03 -17.92 -2.16
C ASN A 76 -1.13 -16.80 -1.61
N LEU A 77 -0.39 -16.12 -2.46
CA LEU A 77 0.41 -14.96 -2.07
C LEU A 77 -0.46 -13.80 -1.57
N ARG A 78 -1.58 -13.51 -2.24
CA ARG A 78 -2.52 -12.45 -1.80
C ARG A 78 -3.07 -12.64 -0.39
N LYS A 79 -3.11 -13.86 0.14
CA LYS A 79 -3.51 -14.14 1.53
C LYS A 79 -2.49 -13.63 2.56
N ARG A 80 -1.26 -13.34 2.13
CA ARG A 80 -0.14 -12.86 2.96
C ARG A 80 0.20 -11.41 2.68
N ILE A 81 -0.54 -10.76 1.77
CA ILE A 81 -0.32 -9.38 1.32
C ILE A 81 -1.58 -8.57 1.62
N GLY A 82 -1.47 -7.55 2.45
CA GLY A 82 -2.51 -6.56 2.65
C GLY A 82 -2.39 -5.49 1.56
N TYR A 83 -3.46 -5.23 0.84
CA TYR A 83 -3.49 -4.18 -0.17
C TYR A 83 -4.62 -3.19 0.10
N VAL A 84 -4.24 -1.94 0.28
CA VAL A 84 -5.14 -0.79 0.38
C VAL A 84 -5.00 -0.01 -0.92
N ALA A 85 -5.98 -0.15 -1.77
CA ALA A 85 -6.04 0.56 -3.05
C ALA A 85 -6.44 2.03 -2.83
N GLN A 86 -6.10 2.87 -3.79
CA GLN A 86 -6.63 4.23 -3.85
C GLN A 86 -8.15 4.22 -3.76
N VAL A 87 -8.70 5.13 -2.94
CA VAL A 87 -10.14 5.15 -2.66
C VAL A 87 -10.92 5.57 -3.90
N GLU A 88 -11.75 4.66 -4.38
CA GLU A 88 -12.82 4.98 -5.32
C GLU A 88 -14.12 5.26 -4.55
N ARG A 89 -15.03 6.03 -5.15
CA ARG A 89 -16.34 6.30 -4.55
C ARG A 89 -17.12 5.00 -4.40
N ILE A 90 -17.56 4.72 -3.17
CA ILE A 90 -18.41 3.56 -2.89
C ILE A 90 -19.87 3.93 -3.12
N ASP A 91 -20.62 3.00 -3.72
CA ASP A 91 -22.08 3.16 -3.81
C ASP A 91 -22.68 3.18 -2.38
N PRO A 92 -23.32 4.30 -1.98
CA PRO A 92 -23.93 4.41 -0.65
C PRO A 92 -25.02 3.35 -0.36
N ARG A 93 -25.52 2.71 -1.41
CA ARG A 93 -26.59 1.69 -1.32
C ARG A 93 -26.07 0.29 -1.05
N LEU A 94 -24.75 0.09 -0.95
CA LEU A 94 -24.21 -1.23 -0.62
C LEU A 94 -24.71 -1.72 0.74
N PRO A 95 -25.42 -2.86 0.81
CA PRO A 95 -26.03 -3.38 2.03
C PRO A 95 -25.01 -4.14 2.90
N ILE A 96 -23.85 -3.53 3.15
CA ILE A 96 -22.77 -4.12 3.95
C ILE A 96 -22.31 -3.09 4.98
N ASN A 97 -22.14 -3.52 6.23
CA ASN A 97 -21.61 -2.67 7.29
C ASN A 97 -20.09 -2.74 7.43
N VAL A 98 -19.51 -1.86 8.26
CA VAL A 98 -18.06 -1.79 8.50
C VAL A 98 -17.50 -3.13 8.97
N ARG A 99 -18.13 -3.77 9.93
CA ARG A 99 -17.69 -5.05 10.51
C ARG A 99 -17.67 -6.18 9.46
N GLU A 100 -18.68 -6.24 8.62
CA GLU A 100 -18.76 -7.19 7.50
C GLU A 100 -17.70 -6.87 6.43
N THR A 101 -17.47 -5.59 6.13
CA THR A 101 -16.44 -5.15 5.19
C THR A 101 -15.04 -5.59 5.65
N VAL A 102 -14.73 -5.48 6.94
CA VAL A 102 -13.46 -5.96 7.47
C VAL A 102 -13.36 -7.49 7.39
N MET A 103 -14.46 -8.21 7.70
CA MET A 103 -14.52 -9.68 7.56
C MET A 103 -14.21 -10.16 6.15
N VAL A 104 -14.55 -9.39 5.10
CA VAL A 104 -14.21 -9.74 3.70
C VAL A 104 -12.71 -10.02 3.54
N GLY A 105 -11.84 -9.32 4.30
CA GLY A 105 -10.40 -9.59 4.32
C GLY A 105 -10.04 -11.02 4.70
N CYS A 106 -10.86 -11.71 5.50
CA CYS A 106 -10.64 -13.10 5.91
C CYS A 106 -11.02 -14.14 4.85
N TYR A 107 -11.89 -13.81 3.91
CA TYR A 107 -12.48 -14.83 3.01
C TYR A 107 -11.44 -15.56 2.15
N GLY A 108 -10.35 -14.90 1.79
CA GLY A 108 -9.24 -15.55 1.09
C GLY A 108 -8.64 -16.74 1.84
N ARG A 109 -8.68 -16.71 3.18
CA ARG A 109 -8.17 -17.80 4.05
C ARG A 109 -9.26 -18.79 4.47
N LEU A 110 -10.51 -18.35 4.57
CA LEU A 110 -11.63 -19.20 4.97
C LEU A 110 -11.90 -20.34 3.99
N GLY A 111 -11.73 -20.08 2.70
CA GLY A 111 -12.08 -21.02 1.65
C GLY A 111 -13.57 -20.93 1.24
N LEU A 112 -13.88 -21.56 0.10
CA LEU A 112 -15.20 -21.51 -0.51
C LEU A 112 -16.25 -22.19 0.38
N PHE A 113 -17.43 -21.57 0.50
CA PHE A 113 -18.60 -22.06 1.29
C PHE A 113 -18.40 -22.20 2.80
N ARG A 114 -17.29 -21.70 3.36
CA ARG A 114 -17.10 -21.70 4.82
C ARG A 114 -17.63 -20.42 5.44
N ARG A 115 -18.33 -20.54 6.57
CA ARG A 115 -18.82 -19.39 7.36
C ARG A 115 -17.76 -18.96 8.37
N PRO A 116 -17.64 -17.66 8.64
CA PRO A 116 -16.76 -17.16 9.69
C PRO A 116 -17.14 -17.72 11.06
N THR A 117 -16.12 -18.10 11.84
CA THR A 117 -16.28 -18.56 13.22
C THR A 117 -16.43 -17.39 14.19
N ARG A 118 -16.86 -17.68 15.44
CA ARG A 118 -16.90 -16.68 16.51
C ARG A 118 -15.51 -16.06 16.78
N ALA A 119 -14.45 -16.87 16.71
CA ALA A 119 -13.09 -16.38 16.89
C ALA A 119 -12.69 -15.36 15.82
N GLN A 120 -13.03 -15.60 14.55
CA GLN A 120 -12.75 -14.65 13.48
C GLN A 120 -13.54 -13.34 13.63
N TRP A 121 -14.80 -13.41 14.07
CA TRP A 121 -15.55 -12.20 14.40
C TRP A 121 -14.96 -11.43 15.57
N LYS A 122 -14.41 -12.10 16.57
CA LYS A 122 -13.67 -11.45 17.67
C LYS A 122 -12.42 -10.74 17.15
N THR A 123 -11.65 -11.37 16.24
CA THR A 123 -10.49 -10.72 15.63
C THR A 123 -10.90 -9.48 14.80
N VAL A 124 -12.06 -9.51 14.12
CA VAL A 124 -12.60 -8.31 13.44
C VAL A 124 -12.84 -7.19 14.44
N ASP A 125 -13.47 -7.50 15.60
CA ASP A 125 -13.76 -6.50 16.62
C ASP A 125 -12.47 -5.91 17.20
N GLU A 126 -11.46 -6.73 17.49
CA GLU A 126 -10.11 -6.31 17.96
C GLU A 126 -9.41 -5.38 16.94
N VAL A 127 -9.47 -5.72 15.64
CA VAL A 127 -8.90 -4.87 14.58
C VAL A 127 -9.67 -3.56 14.46
N LEU A 128 -11.01 -3.58 14.59
CA LEU A 128 -11.82 -2.36 14.57
C LEU A 128 -11.52 -1.43 15.76
N GLU A 129 -11.25 -1.98 16.92
CA GLU A 129 -10.79 -1.20 18.08
C GLU A 129 -9.43 -0.54 17.79
N MET A 130 -8.47 -1.31 17.26
CA MET A 130 -7.13 -0.81 16.91
C MET A 130 -7.17 0.37 15.93
N VAL A 131 -8.02 0.30 14.89
CA VAL A 131 -8.15 1.38 13.92
C VAL A 131 -9.11 2.50 14.37
N GLY A 132 -9.67 2.42 15.58
CA GLY A 132 -10.59 3.40 16.14
C GLY A 132 -12.00 3.40 15.52
N MET A 133 -12.45 2.26 14.95
CA MET A 133 -13.71 2.12 14.21
C MET A 133 -14.76 1.27 14.93
N ALA A 134 -14.52 0.81 16.16
CA ALA A 134 -15.43 -0.09 16.88
C ALA A 134 -16.85 0.51 17.03
N HIS A 135 -16.95 1.81 17.33
CA HIS A 135 -18.22 2.54 17.47
C HIS A 135 -19.03 2.65 16.16
N LEU A 136 -18.40 2.45 15.00
CA LEU A 136 -19.01 2.46 13.67
C LEU A 136 -19.22 1.06 13.10
N SER A 137 -18.97 -0.01 13.86
CA SER A 137 -18.96 -1.40 13.37
C SER A 137 -20.23 -1.80 12.61
N ARG A 138 -21.38 -1.29 13.02
CA ARG A 138 -22.70 -1.58 12.40
C ARG A 138 -23.13 -0.55 11.36
N ARG A 139 -22.37 0.53 11.16
CA ARG A 139 -22.70 1.58 10.18
C ARG A 139 -22.50 1.06 8.77
N PRO A 140 -23.43 1.35 7.82
CA PRO A 140 -23.24 1.01 6.41
C PRO A 140 -21.95 1.66 5.86
N ILE A 141 -21.19 0.87 5.08
CA ILE A 141 -19.87 1.33 4.57
C ILE A 141 -19.99 2.57 3.68
N GLY A 142 -21.07 2.70 2.93
CA GLY A 142 -21.33 3.84 2.07
C GLY A 142 -21.67 5.14 2.79
N HIS A 143 -21.87 5.11 4.12
CA HIS A 143 -22.18 6.28 4.95
C HIS A 143 -20.97 6.77 5.76
N LEU A 144 -19.78 6.29 5.45
CA LEU A 144 -18.55 6.73 6.11
C LEU A 144 -17.98 7.98 5.45
N SER A 145 -17.32 8.82 6.24
CA SER A 145 -16.42 9.86 5.73
C SER A 145 -15.22 9.22 5.01
N GLY A 146 -14.47 10.00 4.21
CA GLY A 146 -13.29 9.48 3.52
C GLY A 146 -12.23 8.89 4.47
N GLY A 147 -11.97 9.56 5.59
CA GLY A 147 -11.03 9.07 6.62
C GLY A 147 -11.52 7.81 7.34
N GLU A 148 -12.81 7.74 7.70
CA GLU A 148 -13.43 6.53 8.28
C GLU A 148 -13.38 5.36 7.30
N TYR A 149 -13.68 5.61 6.03
CA TYR A 149 -13.58 4.58 5.01
C TYR A 149 -12.15 4.05 4.84
N GLN A 150 -11.16 4.96 4.83
CA GLN A 150 -9.76 4.58 4.74
C GLN A 150 -9.30 3.73 5.93
N ARG A 151 -9.75 4.05 7.16
CA ARG A 151 -9.51 3.21 8.34
C ARG A 151 -10.15 1.82 8.19
N ALA A 152 -11.37 1.74 7.66
CA ALA A 152 -12.02 0.46 7.38
C ALA A 152 -11.29 -0.35 6.30
N ALA A 153 -10.75 0.30 5.27
CA ALA A 153 -9.93 -0.34 4.23
C ALA A 153 -8.60 -0.88 4.81
N ILE A 154 -7.94 -0.11 5.67
CA ILE A 154 -6.75 -0.55 6.40
C ILE A 154 -7.08 -1.73 7.31
N ALA A 155 -8.17 -1.68 8.08
CA ALA A 155 -8.64 -2.79 8.92
C ALA A 155 -8.88 -4.06 8.10
N ARG A 156 -9.53 -3.95 6.94
CA ARG A 156 -9.76 -5.06 6.01
C ARG A 156 -8.47 -5.69 5.50
N ALA A 157 -7.44 -4.89 5.26
CA ALA A 157 -6.14 -5.40 4.86
C ALA A 157 -5.37 -6.01 6.05
N LEU A 158 -5.47 -5.40 7.24
CA LEU A 158 -4.76 -5.82 8.46
C LEU A 158 -5.28 -7.14 9.03
N ILE A 159 -6.60 -7.42 8.93
CA ILE A 159 -7.21 -8.68 9.42
C ILE A 159 -6.58 -9.92 8.80
N GLN A 160 -5.95 -9.78 7.65
CA GLN A 160 -5.19 -10.85 6.98
C GLN A 160 -3.84 -11.14 7.66
N GLN A 161 -3.43 -10.35 8.66
CA GLN A 161 -2.09 -10.42 9.27
C GLN A 161 -1.01 -10.48 8.17
N PRO A 162 -0.91 -9.44 7.34
CA PRO A 162 -0.06 -9.45 6.16
C PRO A 162 1.42 -9.38 6.54
N GLU A 163 2.26 -10.07 5.77
CA GLU A 163 3.72 -9.94 5.84
C GLU A 163 4.21 -8.76 5.00
N ILE A 164 3.46 -8.44 3.94
CA ILE A 164 3.69 -7.27 3.08
C ILE A 164 2.44 -6.40 3.09
N PHE A 165 2.62 -5.10 3.31
CA PHE A 165 1.54 -4.12 3.35
C PHE A 165 1.73 -3.11 2.22
N LEU A 166 0.83 -3.13 1.24
CA LEU A 166 0.84 -2.28 0.06
C LEU A 166 -0.21 -1.19 0.23
N LEU A 167 0.22 0.06 0.18
CA LEU A 167 -0.61 1.23 0.41
C LEU A 167 -0.52 2.14 -0.83
N ASP A 168 -1.61 2.22 -1.59
CA ASP A 168 -1.68 3.02 -2.80
C ASP A 168 -2.44 4.31 -2.52
N GLU A 169 -1.70 5.40 -2.34
CA GLU A 169 -2.23 6.74 -2.01
C GLU A 169 -3.23 6.75 -0.82
N PRO A 170 -2.87 6.16 0.33
CA PRO A 170 -3.83 5.92 1.42
C PRO A 170 -4.34 7.21 2.10
N THR A 171 -3.78 8.36 1.77
CA THR A 171 -4.17 9.67 2.33
C THR A 171 -4.77 10.59 1.28
N ALA A 172 -4.99 10.11 0.05
CA ALA A 172 -5.57 10.92 -1.01
C ALA A 172 -7.04 11.27 -0.71
N SER A 173 -7.43 12.48 -1.06
CA SER A 173 -8.83 12.96 -1.00
C SER A 173 -9.49 12.95 0.39
N ILE A 174 -8.69 12.96 1.46
CA ILE A 174 -9.16 13.10 2.85
C ILE A 174 -8.63 14.40 3.46
N ASP A 175 -9.29 14.91 4.49
CA ASP A 175 -8.87 16.14 5.16
C ASP A 175 -7.56 15.99 5.94
N LYS A 176 -6.86 17.11 6.21
CA LYS A 176 -5.53 17.11 6.86
C LYS A 176 -5.51 16.40 8.22
N LYS A 177 -6.57 16.52 9.02
CA LYS A 177 -6.64 15.88 10.33
C LYS A 177 -6.68 14.36 10.16
N ALA A 178 -7.59 13.87 9.30
CA ALA A 178 -7.70 12.45 8.99
C ALA A 178 -6.41 11.91 8.33
N GLN A 179 -5.71 12.70 7.49
CA GLN A 179 -4.39 12.33 6.95
C GLN A 179 -3.39 12.02 8.06
N GLY A 180 -3.22 12.92 9.03
CA GLY A 180 -2.30 12.70 10.16
C GLY A 180 -2.64 11.46 10.98
N GLU A 181 -3.93 11.23 11.23
CA GLU A 181 -4.41 10.06 11.96
C GLU A 181 -4.15 8.75 11.19
N ILE A 182 -4.33 8.74 9.86
CA ILE A 182 -4.04 7.58 8.99
C ILE A 182 -2.53 7.30 8.94
N LEU A 183 -1.70 8.33 8.82
CA LEU A 183 -0.24 8.17 8.85
C LEU A 183 0.25 7.59 10.16
N SER A 184 -0.26 8.10 11.30
CA SER A 184 0.06 7.56 12.64
C SER A 184 -0.37 6.10 12.77
N LEU A 185 -1.54 5.73 12.25
CA LEU A 185 -2.02 4.35 12.23
C LEU A 185 -1.11 3.44 11.40
N ILE A 186 -0.69 3.87 10.21
CA ILE A 186 0.21 3.11 9.33
C ILE A 186 1.58 2.90 10.01
N GLN A 187 2.12 3.92 10.65
CA GLN A 187 3.37 3.83 11.42
C GLN A 187 3.25 2.86 12.58
N LEU A 188 2.15 2.91 13.33
CA LEU A 188 1.86 1.97 14.42
C LEU A 188 1.83 0.53 13.91
N ILE A 189 1.08 0.27 12.81
CA ILE A 189 0.98 -1.06 12.19
C ILE A 189 2.37 -1.56 11.77
N HIS A 190 3.16 -0.74 11.09
CA HIS A 190 4.51 -1.11 10.67
C HIS A 190 5.38 -1.50 11.86
N LYS A 191 5.36 -0.70 12.93
CA LYS A 191 6.16 -0.91 14.14
C LYS A 191 5.75 -2.17 14.91
N GLU A 192 4.44 -2.33 15.15
CA GLU A 192 3.92 -3.44 15.98
C GLU A 192 3.96 -4.79 15.26
N TYR A 193 3.69 -4.82 13.95
CA TYR A 193 3.62 -6.07 13.18
C TYR A 193 4.88 -6.35 12.35
N HIS A 194 5.86 -5.44 12.36
CA HIS A 194 7.10 -5.57 11.56
C HIS A 194 6.83 -5.90 10.10
N THR A 195 5.76 -5.31 9.54
CA THR A 195 5.36 -5.53 8.15
C THR A 195 6.37 -4.93 7.19
N THR A 196 6.61 -5.60 6.06
CA THR A 196 7.29 -4.95 4.92
C THR A 196 6.29 -4.03 4.24
N THR A 197 6.54 -2.72 4.22
CA THR A 197 5.54 -1.73 3.78
C THR A 197 6.01 -1.01 2.52
N LEU A 198 5.19 -1.02 1.47
CA LEU A 198 5.34 -0.18 0.29
C LEU A 198 4.23 0.88 0.30
N PHE A 199 4.62 2.14 0.39
CA PHE A 199 3.74 3.29 0.53
C PHE A 199 3.87 4.19 -0.69
N VAL A 200 2.85 4.23 -1.53
CA VAL A 200 2.77 5.11 -2.69
C VAL A 200 2.09 6.42 -2.30
N THR A 201 2.70 7.54 -2.66
CA THR A 201 2.08 8.87 -2.55
C THR A 201 2.60 9.81 -3.63
N HIS A 202 1.81 10.82 -3.98
CA HIS A 202 2.24 11.97 -4.77
C HIS A 202 2.41 13.23 -3.90
N ASP A 203 1.94 13.21 -2.65
CA ASP A 203 2.10 14.31 -1.69
C ASP A 203 3.25 14.00 -0.73
N LEU A 204 4.36 14.72 -0.88
CA LEU A 204 5.57 14.55 -0.07
C LEU A 204 5.33 14.77 1.42
N ARG A 205 4.33 15.62 1.79
CA ARG A 205 3.98 15.91 3.19
C ARG A 205 3.37 14.71 3.90
N THR A 206 2.93 13.71 3.16
CA THR A 206 2.32 12.49 3.71
C THR A 206 3.29 11.34 3.83
N LEU A 207 4.59 11.56 3.57
CA LEU A 207 5.59 10.52 3.78
C LEU A 207 5.79 10.26 5.28
N PRO A 208 5.59 9.02 5.76
CA PRO A 208 5.82 8.69 7.16
C PRO A 208 7.29 8.79 7.55
N SER A 209 7.57 9.27 8.78
CA SER A 209 8.94 9.33 9.32
C SER A 209 9.63 7.97 9.48
N THR A 210 8.88 6.90 9.45
CA THR A 210 9.40 5.52 9.45
C THR A 210 9.92 5.07 8.09
N CYS A 211 9.76 5.87 7.03
CA CYS A 211 10.25 5.55 5.70
C CYS A 211 11.78 5.50 5.69
N GLN A 212 12.36 4.35 5.36
CA GLN A 212 13.79 4.11 5.36
C GLN A 212 14.44 4.33 3.99
N ARG A 213 13.67 4.14 2.92
CA ARG A 213 14.11 4.29 1.55
C ARG A 213 13.01 4.88 0.68
N LEU A 214 13.39 5.78 -0.23
CA LEU A 214 12.51 6.30 -1.27
C LEU A 214 12.89 5.73 -2.63
N ILE A 215 11.87 5.45 -3.41
CA ILE A 215 11.94 5.09 -4.83
C ILE A 215 11.27 6.21 -5.60
N LEU A 216 12.02 6.84 -6.49
CA LEU A 216 11.54 7.87 -7.40
C LEU A 216 11.21 7.21 -8.73
N MET A 217 9.93 7.24 -9.13
CA MET A 217 9.48 6.67 -10.40
C MET A 217 9.18 7.76 -11.43
N LYS A 218 9.63 7.56 -12.66
CA LYS A 218 9.37 8.43 -13.81
C LYS A 218 9.28 7.58 -15.07
N ASP A 219 8.30 7.85 -15.91
CA ASP A 219 8.11 7.22 -17.23
C ASP A 219 8.20 5.69 -17.20
N GLY A 220 7.54 5.06 -16.22
CA GLY A 220 7.51 3.62 -16.05
C GLY A 220 8.82 2.98 -15.55
N LYS A 221 9.78 3.77 -15.06
CA LYS A 221 11.08 3.30 -14.57
C LYS A 221 11.32 3.74 -13.13
N ILE A 222 12.18 3.00 -12.42
CA ILE A 222 12.83 3.52 -11.22
C ILE A 222 13.92 4.48 -11.71
N TRP A 223 13.68 5.78 -11.51
CA TRP A 223 14.62 6.82 -11.95
C TRP A 223 15.77 6.97 -10.97
N GLN A 224 15.47 7.04 -9.67
CA GLN A 224 16.44 7.02 -8.57
C GLN A 224 15.88 6.31 -7.35
N GLN A 225 16.73 5.87 -6.45
CA GLN A 225 16.35 5.36 -5.13
C GLN A 225 17.46 5.61 -4.12
N GLY A 226 17.09 5.83 -2.86
CA GLY A 226 18.05 6.12 -1.79
C GLY A 226 17.36 6.44 -0.47
N ASN A 227 18.13 6.96 0.48
CA ASN A 227 17.57 7.45 1.73
C ASN A 227 16.70 8.71 1.50
N PRO A 228 15.71 8.99 2.36
CA PRO A 228 14.81 10.12 2.18
C PRO A 228 15.54 11.46 2.06
N GLU A 229 16.57 11.72 2.87
CA GLU A 229 17.36 12.97 2.83
C GLU A 229 17.91 13.29 1.43
N SER A 230 18.53 12.29 0.79
CA SER A 230 19.12 12.48 -0.54
C SER A 230 18.07 12.58 -1.65
N MET A 231 16.93 11.91 -1.49
CA MET A 231 15.88 11.84 -2.50
C MET A 231 14.89 13.01 -2.43
N LEU A 232 14.76 13.67 -1.27
CA LEU A 232 13.85 14.81 -1.07
C LEU A 232 14.52 16.17 -1.30
N ARG A 233 15.67 16.22 -1.93
CA ARG A 233 16.34 17.49 -2.29
C ARG A 233 15.55 18.20 -3.40
N GLU A 234 15.51 19.52 -3.35
CA GLU A 234 14.77 20.35 -4.32
C GLU A 234 15.26 20.15 -5.76
N ASP A 235 16.57 19.99 -5.98
CA ASP A 235 17.14 19.72 -7.29
C ASP A 235 16.70 18.36 -7.86
N VAL A 236 16.65 17.32 -7.02
CA VAL A 236 16.18 15.97 -7.40
C VAL A 236 14.68 16.00 -7.73
N LEU A 237 13.88 16.63 -6.87
CA LEU A 237 12.43 16.69 -7.06
C LEU A 237 12.06 17.56 -8.28
N THR A 238 12.77 18.66 -8.51
CA THR A 238 12.58 19.49 -9.71
C THR A 238 12.84 18.70 -10.98
N GLN A 239 13.88 17.86 -11.01
CA GLN A 239 14.15 16.98 -12.16
C GLN A 239 13.11 15.87 -12.32
N LEU A 240 12.62 15.31 -11.18
CA LEU A 240 11.59 14.27 -11.20
C LEU A 240 10.29 14.79 -11.81
N TYR A 241 9.80 15.93 -11.33
CA TYR A 241 8.49 16.48 -11.72
C TYR A 241 8.54 17.45 -12.91
N GLY A 242 9.73 17.89 -13.30
CA GLY A 242 9.91 18.84 -14.41
C GLY A 242 9.48 20.29 -14.08
N ALA A 243 9.25 20.59 -12.81
CA ALA A 243 8.86 21.92 -12.32
C ALA A 243 9.50 22.19 -10.94
N PRO A 244 9.80 23.45 -10.57
CA PRO A 244 10.32 23.77 -9.24
C PRO A 244 9.37 23.29 -8.15
N ILE A 245 9.87 22.51 -7.22
CA ILE A 245 9.13 22.01 -6.06
C ILE A 245 9.89 22.41 -4.81
N SER A 246 9.23 23.16 -3.93
CA SER A 246 9.75 23.43 -2.58
C SER A 246 9.46 22.23 -1.69
N VAL A 247 10.49 21.71 -1.04
CA VAL A 247 10.32 20.69 -0.01
C VAL A 247 9.66 21.35 1.19
N PRO A 248 8.51 20.84 1.67
CA PRO A 248 7.87 21.40 2.86
C PRO A 248 8.84 21.35 4.05
N THR A 249 9.01 22.46 4.75
CA THR A 249 9.87 22.57 5.94
C THR A 249 9.49 21.60 7.06
N GLU A 250 8.26 21.11 7.06
CA GLU A 250 7.73 20.10 7.99
C GLU A 250 8.32 18.69 7.76
N ILE A 251 8.90 18.42 6.57
CA ILE A 251 9.53 17.14 6.24
C ILE A 251 11.04 17.18 6.60
N ALA A 252 11.67 18.36 6.50
CA ALA A 252 13.11 18.53 6.72
C ALA A 252 13.60 18.18 8.15
N PRO A 253 12.84 18.47 9.25
CA PRO A 253 13.31 18.18 10.62
C PRO A 253 13.17 16.72 11.05
N VAL A 254 12.49 15.89 10.30
CA VAL A 254 12.16 14.49 10.70
C VAL A 254 13.28 13.53 10.30
N TRP A 255 14.21 13.97 9.42
CA TRP A 255 15.26 13.15 8.84
C TRP A 255 16.69 13.58 9.22
N THR A 256 16.85 14.60 10.11
CA THR A 256 18.15 15.05 10.64
C THR A 256 18.51 14.41 11.98
#